data_8f3b35fc17bd50f87d7a56be0e487a9f
#
_entry.id   8f3b35fc17bd50f87d7a56be0e487a9f
#
_cell.length_a   1.000
_cell.length_b   1.000
_cell.length_c   1.000
_cell.angle_alpha   90.00
_cell.angle_beta   90.00
_cell.angle_gamma   90.00
#
_symmetry.space_group_name_H-M   'P 1'
#
loop_
_entity.id
_entity.type
_entity.pdbx_description
1 polymer ?
#
loop_
_entity_poly.entity_id
_entity_poly.type
_entity_poly.pdbx_seq_one_letter_code
_entity_poly.pdbx_strand_id
1 'polypeptide(L)'
;MAKPAYRFCAGPWNFSEGRDPYGPETRPAQTFPWKLAALKQLGFDAMMFHDDDAVPDIDSKSHAQVLKEAKALRRQLDGEGIVAELVAPRLWFSPRTVDGGYTSNRKADRQYAIDRSKQTIDIARELGTDLIVLWLAREGTYLRESKSGARSTELLAAALDAMLAHDKKARLCIEPKPNEPMDHAYIPTIGHALAIAHLTRDPKRVGCLIESAHSILAGLDPADEIDFAMSFGKLWSIHLNDQNGLKFDQDKPFGSANLRVAFNQVRALERNGYGRKGEYVAFDVHPFRTTRQEHYLKHLDNSRKTFLRLVEKARSYPTKQADALIADLNYQDLDQLVIEHLLGK
;
A
#
# COMPACT_ATOMS: atom_id res chain seq x y z
N MET A 1 -16.11 -2.59 -23.33
CA MET A 1 -14.69 -2.87 -22.96
C MET A 1 -14.67 -4.19 -22.17
N ALA A 2 -13.61 -5.02 -22.34
CA ALA A 2 -13.45 -6.24 -21.54
C ALA A 2 -13.34 -5.87 -20.03
N LYS A 3 -13.98 -6.70 -19.17
CA LYS A 3 -13.87 -6.52 -17.71
C LYS A 3 -12.44 -6.85 -17.29
N PRO A 4 -11.82 -6.11 -16.33
CA PRO A 4 -10.46 -6.39 -15.89
C PRO A 4 -10.37 -7.80 -15.29
N ALA A 5 -9.33 -8.52 -15.68
CA ALA A 5 -8.87 -9.71 -14.96
C ALA A 5 -7.89 -9.20 -13.90
N TYR A 6 -8.26 -9.25 -12.62
CA TYR A 6 -7.41 -8.79 -11.54
C TYR A 6 -6.23 -9.72 -11.30
N ARG A 7 -5.06 -9.13 -11.11
CA ARG A 7 -3.83 -9.79 -10.68
C ARG A 7 -3.56 -9.42 -9.23
N PHE A 8 -2.99 -10.33 -8.46
CA PHE A 8 -2.86 -10.18 -7.00
C PHE A 8 -1.40 -10.08 -6.58
N CYS A 9 -1.19 -9.28 -5.52
CA CYS A 9 0.12 -9.05 -4.93
C CYS A 9 0.05 -9.08 -3.39
N ALA A 10 1.14 -9.49 -2.73
CA ALA A 10 1.35 -9.36 -1.30
C ALA A 10 2.85 -9.30 -0.98
N GLY A 11 3.20 -8.74 0.16
CA GLY A 11 4.59 -8.60 0.60
C GLY A 11 5.04 -9.68 1.59
N PRO A 12 6.36 -9.81 1.85
CA PRO A 12 6.89 -10.71 2.86
C PRO A 12 6.36 -10.46 4.27
N TRP A 13 5.95 -9.23 4.59
CA TRP A 13 5.38 -8.84 5.88
C TRP A 13 3.96 -9.37 6.12
N ASN A 14 3.22 -9.72 5.07
CA ASN A 14 1.93 -10.40 5.21
C ASN A 14 2.05 -11.77 5.89
N PHE A 15 3.27 -12.32 5.91
CA PHE A 15 3.61 -13.54 6.63
C PHE A 15 4.17 -13.18 8.02
N SER A 16 3.37 -12.43 8.81
CA SER A 16 3.75 -11.93 10.13
C SER A 16 3.84 -13.06 11.15
N GLU A 17 4.88 -13.01 11.97
CA GLU A 17 5.09 -13.90 13.12
C GLU A 17 4.12 -13.61 14.27
N GLY A 18 3.26 -12.57 14.13
CA GLY A 18 2.27 -12.18 15.13
C GLY A 18 2.80 -11.21 16.18
N ARG A 19 3.93 -10.55 15.94
CA ARG A 19 4.36 -9.40 16.72
C ARG A 19 3.39 -8.24 16.50
N ASP A 20 3.07 -7.52 17.56
CA ASP A 20 2.35 -6.26 17.52
C ASP A 20 2.95 -5.27 18.56
N PRO A 21 2.45 -4.02 18.66
CA PRO A 21 2.95 -3.08 19.66
C PRO A 21 2.83 -3.54 21.11
N TYR A 22 2.04 -4.58 21.40
CA TYR A 22 1.70 -5.05 22.73
C TYR A 22 2.31 -6.39 23.12
N GLY A 23 2.99 -7.05 22.20
CA GLY A 23 3.60 -8.34 22.52
C GLY A 23 4.47 -8.96 21.44
N PRO A 24 5.26 -9.99 21.85
CA PRO A 24 6.22 -10.64 20.96
C PRO A 24 5.55 -11.54 19.92
N GLU A 25 6.36 -12.17 19.12
CA GLU A 25 5.96 -13.16 18.12
C GLU A 25 5.19 -14.31 18.77
N THR A 26 4.18 -14.81 18.08
CA THR A 26 3.35 -15.96 18.52
C THR A 26 3.57 -17.21 17.65
N ARG A 27 4.36 -17.08 16.59
CA ARG A 27 4.70 -18.16 15.66
C ARG A 27 6.09 -17.97 15.06
N PRO A 28 6.75 -19.04 14.55
CA PRO A 28 8.07 -18.93 13.96
C PRO A 28 8.03 -18.17 12.61
N ALA A 29 9.11 -17.46 12.33
CA ALA A 29 9.34 -16.83 11.03
C ALA A 29 9.40 -17.87 9.91
N GLN A 30 8.84 -17.54 8.77
CA GLN A 30 8.94 -18.37 7.57
C GLN A 30 10.12 -17.93 6.69
N THR A 31 10.75 -18.91 6.05
CA THR A 31 11.83 -18.60 5.09
C THR A 31 11.29 -17.91 3.84
N PHE A 32 12.13 -17.13 3.17
CA PHE A 32 11.72 -16.47 1.93
C PHE A 32 11.26 -17.45 0.84
N PRO A 33 11.97 -18.58 0.57
CA PRO A 33 11.48 -19.57 -0.39
C PRO A 33 10.10 -20.14 -0.03
N TRP A 34 9.82 -20.34 1.26
CA TRP A 34 8.49 -20.78 1.71
C TRP A 34 7.42 -19.71 1.43
N LYS A 35 7.70 -18.43 1.73
CA LYS A 35 6.78 -17.31 1.47
C LYS A 35 6.45 -17.20 -0.02
N LEU A 36 7.47 -17.36 -0.88
CA LEU A 36 7.31 -17.31 -2.33
C LEU A 36 6.45 -18.48 -2.85
N ALA A 37 6.72 -19.69 -2.40
CA ALA A 37 5.92 -20.87 -2.75
C ALA A 37 4.46 -20.74 -2.26
N ALA A 38 4.24 -20.17 -1.08
CA ALA A 38 2.92 -19.93 -0.52
C ALA A 38 2.11 -18.93 -1.38
N LEU A 39 2.71 -17.83 -1.82
CA LEU A 39 2.05 -16.86 -2.73
C LEU A 39 1.64 -17.54 -4.05
N LYS A 40 2.53 -18.30 -4.64
CA LYS A 40 2.24 -19.06 -5.86
C LYS A 40 1.07 -20.04 -5.67
N GLN A 41 1.09 -20.80 -4.55
CA GLN A 41 0.02 -21.74 -4.20
C GLN A 41 -1.34 -21.03 -4.05
N LEU A 42 -1.35 -19.80 -3.51
CA LEU A 42 -2.55 -18.99 -3.33
C LEU A 42 -3.01 -18.30 -4.63
N GLY A 43 -2.26 -18.43 -5.73
CA GLY A 43 -2.57 -17.83 -7.02
C GLY A 43 -2.34 -16.31 -7.05
N PHE A 44 -1.27 -15.87 -6.40
CA PHE A 44 -0.77 -14.50 -6.51
C PHE A 44 0.22 -14.40 -7.67
N ASP A 45 0.25 -13.25 -8.33
CA ASP A 45 1.03 -13.01 -9.54
C ASP A 45 2.31 -12.21 -9.27
N ALA A 46 2.33 -11.49 -8.15
CA ALA A 46 3.41 -10.56 -7.81
C ALA A 46 3.73 -10.58 -6.31
N MET A 47 4.93 -10.09 -5.99
CA MET A 47 5.37 -9.80 -4.63
C MET A 47 5.87 -8.36 -4.56
N MET A 48 5.54 -7.66 -3.48
CA MET A 48 6.07 -6.35 -3.15
C MET A 48 7.15 -6.47 -2.08
N PHE A 49 8.07 -5.51 -2.01
CA PHE A 49 9.25 -5.60 -1.15
C PHE A 49 9.51 -4.28 -0.42
N HIS A 50 10.00 -4.38 0.82
CA HIS A 50 10.89 -3.35 1.31
C HIS A 50 12.31 -3.60 0.76
N ASP A 51 13.13 -2.56 0.73
CA ASP A 51 14.50 -2.66 0.23
C ASP A 51 15.36 -3.67 1.01
N ASP A 52 15.14 -3.78 2.33
CA ASP A 52 15.82 -4.75 3.20
C ASP A 52 15.17 -6.14 3.23
N ASP A 53 13.93 -6.29 2.75
CA ASP A 53 13.39 -7.62 2.41
C ASP A 53 14.06 -8.16 1.14
N ALA A 54 14.34 -7.27 0.19
CA ALA A 54 15.01 -7.62 -1.06
C ALA A 54 16.50 -7.85 -0.89
N VAL A 55 17.15 -7.02 -0.08
CA VAL A 55 18.59 -7.08 0.22
C VAL A 55 18.79 -6.88 1.73
N PRO A 56 18.79 -7.97 2.53
CA PRO A 56 18.99 -7.89 3.97
C PRO A 56 20.29 -7.14 4.32
N ASP A 57 20.33 -6.48 5.49
CA ASP A 57 21.50 -5.73 5.98
C ASP A 57 22.04 -4.69 4.97
N ILE A 58 21.15 -4.08 4.20
CA ILE A 58 21.49 -3.18 3.09
C ILE A 58 22.47 -2.06 3.48
N ASP A 59 22.35 -1.51 4.70
CA ASP A 59 23.21 -0.42 5.20
C ASP A 59 24.67 -0.85 5.42
N SER A 60 24.94 -2.16 5.51
CA SER A 60 26.30 -2.71 5.71
C SER A 60 27.00 -3.08 4.40
N LYS A 61 26.30 -3.00 3.27
CA LYS A 61 26.75 -3.50 1.98
C LYS A 61 27.21 -2.41 1.03
N SER A 62 28.21 -2.71 0.22
CA SER A 62 28.55 -1.87 -0.91
C SER A 62 27.45 -1.89 -1.97
N HIS A 63 27.36 -0.81 -2.75
CA HIS A 63 26.39 -0.73 -3.85
C HIS A 63 26.46 -1.92 -4.82
N ALA A 64 27.66 -2.39 -5.15
CA ALA A 64 27.85 -3.56 -6.01
C ALA A 64 27.30 -4.86 -5.39
N GLN A 65 27.44 -5.04 -4.06
CA GLN A 65 26.85 -6.17 -3.35
C GLN A 65 25.32 -6.10 -3.36
N VAL A 66 24.74 -4.92 -3.13
CA VAL A 66 23.30 -4.68 -3.19
C VAL A 66 22.73 -5.09 -4.55
N LEU A 67 23.33 -4.60 -5.65
CA LEU A 67 22.86 -4.95 -7.00
C LEU A 67 23.03 -6.44 -7.31
N LYS A 68 24.10 -7.07 -6.84
CA LYS A 68 24.32 -8.52 -7.01
C LYS A 68 23.22 -9.34 -6.33
N GLU A 69 22.84 -8.96 -5.11
CA GLU A 69 21.79 -9.66 -4.36
C GLU A 69 20.40 -9.41 -4.96
N ALA A 70 20.08 -8.17 -5.35
CA ALA A 70 18.85 -7.86 -6.06
C ALA A 70 18.70 -8.68 -7.35
N LYS A 71 19.77 -8.83 -8.15
CA LYS A 71 19.80 -9.72 -9.32
C LYS A 71 19.58 -11.19 -8.96
N ALA A 72 20.10 -11.64 -7.83
CA ALA A 72 19.90 -13.02 -7.37
C ALA A 72 18.43 -13.25 -6.97
N LEU A 73 17.83 -12.29 -6.26
CA LEU A 73 16.40 -12.31 -5.93
C LEU A 73 15.55 -12.32 -7.19
N ARG A 74 15.85 -11.48 -8.19
CA ARG A 74 15.14 -11.45 -9.47
C ARG A 74 15.09 -12.84 -10.11
N ARG A 75 16.21 -13.56 -10.15
CA ARG A 75 16.25 -14.92 -10.71
C ARG A 75 15.38 -15.91 -9.93
N GLN A 76 15.26 -15.76 -8.61
CA GLN A 76 14.36 -16.59 -7.81
C GLN A 76 12.89 -16.31 -8.14
N LEU A 77 12.52 -15.04 -8.26
CA LEU A 77 11.17 -14.63 -8.65
C LEU A 77 10.82 -15.15 -10.05
N ASP A 78 11.71 -14.97 -11.03
CA ASP A 78 11.53 -15.44 -12.41
C ASP A 78 11.36 -16.98 -12.46
N GLY A 79 12.12 -17.73 -11.65
CA GLY A 79 12.00 -19.18 -11.54
C GLY A 79 10.63 -19.67 -11.02
N GLU A 80 9.94 -18.85 -10.25
CA GLU A 80 8.60 -19.14 -9.74
C GLU A 80 7.48 -18.48 -10.56
N GLY A 81 7.82 -17.65 -11.55
CA GLY A 81 6.86 -16.91 -12.36
C GLY A 81 6.16 -15.80 -11.58
N ILE A 82 6.79 -15.30 -10.51
CA ILE A 82 6.33 -14.16 -9.71
C ILE A 82 7.13 -12.92 -10.15
N VAL A 83 6.47 -11.77 -10.23
CA VAL A 83 7.15 -10.50 -10.53
C VAL A 83 7.22 -9.60 -9.30
N ALA A 84 8.19 -8.69 -9.25
CA ALA A 84 8.20 -7.63 -8.27
C ALA A 84 7.24 -6.53 -8.72
N GLU A 85 6.25 -6.17 -7.90
CA GLU A 85 5.36 -5.04 -8.17
C GLU A 85 6.03 -3.72 -7.86
N LEU A 86 6.52 -3.58 -6.63
CA LEU A 86 7.10 -2.36 -6.11
C LEU A 86 8.23 -2.65 -5.11
N VAL A 87 9.03 -1.61 -4.84
CA VAL A 87 9.99 -1.62 -3.73
C VAL A 87 9.82 -0.34 -2.91
N ALA A 88 9.85 -0.47 -1.58
CA ALA A 88 9.73 0.65 -0.64
C ALA A 88 11.00 0.77 0.24
N PRO A 89 11.57 1.96 0.42
CA PRO A 89 12.65 2.14 1.39
C PRO A 89 12.11 2.03 2.81
N ARG A 90 12.59 1.06 3.62
CA ARG A 90 12.14 0.88 5.01
C ARG A 90 12.83 1.87 5.95
N LEU A 91 12.55 3.15 5.77
CA LEU A 91 13.18 4.22 6.53
C LEU A 91 12.74 4.28 7.99
N TRP A 92 11.54 3.86 8.31
CA TRP A 92 10.98 3.96 9.67
C TRP A 92 11.63 3.05 10.71
N PHE A 93 12.41 2.07 10.28
CA PHE A 93 13.11 1.12 11.16
C PHE A 93 14.51 1.59 11.57
N SER A 94 15.11 2.52 10.83
CA SER A 94 16.45 3.00 11.13
C SER A 94 16.47 3.94 12.34
N PRO A 95 17.39 3.77 13.31
CA PRO A 95 17.59 4.72 14.40
C PRO A 95 17.91 6.15 13.91
N ARG A 96 18.44 6.30 12.70
CA ARG A 96 18.76 7.60 12.10
C ARG A 96 17.53 8.40 11.69
N THR A 97 16.40 7.74 11.46
CA THR A 97 15.19 8.36 10.91
C THR A 97 14.04 8.43 11.91
N VAL A 98 14.32 8.25 13.21
CA VAL A 98 13.28 8.36 14.28
C VAL A 98 12.66 9.76 14.37
N ASP A 99 13.41 10.81 13.99
CA ASP A 99 12.92 12.18 13.86
C ASP A 99 12.44 12.52 12.44
N GLY A 100 12.10 11.53 11.63
CA GLY A 100 11.79 11.68 10.21
C GLY A 100 12.99 11.31 9.32
N GLY A 101 12.72 10.76 8.16
CA GLY A 101 13.71 10.55 7.12
C GLY A 101 13.97 11.86 6.37
N TYR A 102 13.05 12.23 5.49
CA TYR A 102 13.20 13.43 4.64
C TYR A 102 12.97 14.74 5.39
N THR A 103 12.22 14.72 6.50
CA THR A 103 11.89 15.91 7.30
C THR A 103 12.63 16.01 8.63
N SER A 104 13.64 15.16 8.88
CA SER A 104 14.47 15.23 10.07
C SER A 104 15.06 16.64 10.26
N ASN A 105 15.16 17.11 11.49
CA ASN A 105 15.85 18.35 11.81
C ASN A 105 17.34 18.28 11.47
N ARG A 106 17.94 17.07 11.42
CA ARG A 106 19.35 16.86 11.11
C ARG A 106 19.57 16.64 9.62
N LYS A 107 20.38 17.51 8.99
CA LYS A 107 20.70 17.41 7.56
C LYS A 107 21.32 16.05 7.18
N ALA A 108 22.16 15.47 8.04
CA ALA A 108 22.81 14.19 7.78
C ALA A 108 21.80 13.02 7.68
N ASP A 109 20.73 13.06 8.48
CA ASP A 109 19.68 12.03 8.45
C ASP A 109 18.80 12.18 7.20
N ARG A 110 18.50 13.42 6.80
CA ARG A 110 17.80 13.67 5.52
C ARG A 110 18.61 13.16 4.32
N GLN A 111 19.92 13.40 4.32
CA GLN A 111 20.79 12.91 3.25
C GLN A 111 20.81 11.38 3.21
N TYR A 112 20.93 10.72 4.37
CA TYR A 112 20.84 9.26 4.46
C TYR A 112 19.54 8.73 3.88
N ALA A 113 18.40 9.32 4.24
CA ALA A 113 17.08 8.89 3.73
C ALA A 113 17.00 9.01 2.20
N ILE A 114 17.51 10.11 1.64
CA ILE A 114 17.57 10.32 0.18
C ILE A 114 18.48 9.29 -0.49
N ASP A 115 19.68 9.05 0.06
CA ASP A 115 20.64 8.11 -0.52
C ASP A 115 20.15 6.67 -0.43
N ARG A 116 19.50 6.28 0.68
CA ARG A 116 18.83 4.98 0.82
C ARG A 116 17.71 4.80 -0.21
N SER A 117 16.90 5.84 -0.43
CA SER A 117 15.81 5.80 -1.43
C SER A 117 16.32 5.71 -2.86
N LYS A 118 17.45 6.34 -3.19
CA LYS A 118 18.12 6.15 -4.48
C LYS A 118 18.60 4.71 -4.66
N GLN A 119 19.18 4.13 -3.62
CA GLN A 119 19.59 2.72 -3.63
C GLN A 119 18.36 1.78 -3.80
N THR A 120 17.22 2.12 -3.17
CA THR A 120 15.95 1.42 -3.37
C THR A 120 15.48 1.46 -4.83
N ILE A 121 15.63 2.61 -5.50
CA ILE A 121 15.35 2.74 -6.94
C ILE A 121 16.25 1.78 -7.76
N ASP A 122 17.53 1.69 -7.43
CA ASP A 122 18.46 0.79 -8.11
C ASP A 122 18.08 -0.69 -7.89
N ILE A 123 17.67 -1.07 -6.67
CA ILE A 123 17.11 -2.42 -6.38
C ILE A 123 15.88 -2.68 -7.22
N ALA A 124 14.92 -1.75 -7.26
CA ALA A 124 13.69 -1.91 -8.04
C ALA A 124 13.97 -2.15 -9.52
N ARG A 125 14.92 -1.43 -10.10
CA ARG A 125 15.36 -1.64 -11.48
C ARG A 125 15.91 -3.05 -11.72
N GLU A 126 16.72 -3.56 -10.81
CA GLU A 126 17.23 -4.92 -10.90
C GLU A 126 16.13 -5.97 -10.75
N LEU A 127 15.11 -5.69 -9.94
CA LEU A 127 13.93 -6.54 -9.79
C LEU A 127 12.95 -6.42 -10.98
N GLY A 128 13.14 -5.41 -11.85
CA GLY A 128 12.34 -5.22 -13.07
C GLY A 128 11.05 -4.44 -12.85
N THR A 129 10.98 -3.64 -11.80
CA THR A 129 9.91 -2.65 -11.56
C THR A 129 10.45 -1.23 -11.56
N ASP A 130 9.60 -0.28 -11.90
CA ASP A 130 9.88 1.15 -11.82
C ASP A 130 9.12 1.85 -10.67
N LEU A 131 8.30 1.11 -9.93
CA LEU A 131 7.41 1.63 -8.90
C LEU A 131 8.08 1.61 -7.53
N ILE A 132 8.29 2.81 -6.99
CA ILE A 132 8.86 3.02 -5.66
C ILE A 132 7.77 3.55 -4.74
N VAL A 133 7.44 2.80 -3.71
CA VAL A 133 6.44 3.24 -2.72
C VAL A 133 7.12 3.92 -1.55
N LEU A 134 6.57 5.05 -1.16
CA LEU A 134 7.02 5.86 -0.04
C LEU A 134 5.93 5.88 1.04
N TRP A 135 6.03 4.95 1.99
CA TRP A 135 5.28 5.02 3.23
C TRP A 135 6.00 5.98 4.18
N LEU A 136 5.40 7.15 4.37
CA LEU A 136 6.04 8.29 5.03
C LEU A 136 5.81 8.27 6.56
N ALA A 137 5.95 7.11 7.20
CA ALA A 137 5.56 6.81 8.57
C ALA A 137 6.21 7.72 9.62
N ARG A 138 7.45 8.18 9.39
CA ARG A 138 8.18 9.07 10.30
C ARG A 138 8.11 10.53 9.89
N GLU A 139 7.48 10.86 8.78
CA GLU A 139 7.35 12.23 8.28
C GLU A 139 6.19 12.94 8.98
N GLY A 140 6.46 13.42 10.18
CA GLY A 140 5.49 14.04 11.07
C GLY A 140 6.14 14.56 12.33
N THR A 141 5.36 14.74 13.40
CA THR A 141 5.84 15.26 14.67
C THR A 141 5.01 14.73 15.84
N TYR A 142 5.67 14.55 16.99
CA TYR A 142 5.04 14.40 18.32
C TYR A 142 4.85 15.77 18.98
N LEU A 143 5.84 16.67 18.83
CA LEU A 143 5.80 18.01 19.39
C LEU A 143 5.70 19.02 18.24
N ARG A 144 4.57 19.71 18.17
CA ARG A 144 4.23 20.58 17.03
C ARG A 144 5.30 21.64 16.78
N GLU A 145 5.88 22.19 17.81
CA GLU A 145 6.89 23.25 17.75
C GLU A 145 8.27 22.77 17.31
N SER A 146 8.49 21.45 17.26
CA SER A 146 9.79 20.88 16.88
C SER A 146 10.10 21.03 15.39
N LYS A 147 9.08 21.22 14.55
CA LYS A 147 9.21 21.30 13.08
C LYS A 147 8.23 22.31 12.47
N SER A 148 8.66 22.95 11.40
CA SER A 148 7.79 23.77 10.55
C SER A 148 7.12 22.91 9.47
N GLY A 149 5.79 22.89 9.41
CA GLY A 149 5.04 22.18 8.36
C GLY A 149 5.38 22.69 6.95
N ALA A 150 5.52 24.00 6.76
CA ALA A 150 5.93 24.58 5.48
C ALA A 150 7.33 24.09 5.07
N ARG A 151 8.29 24.12 6.00
CA ARG A 151 9.63 23.62 5.74
C ARG A 151 9.66 22.11 5.48
N SER A 152 8.83 21.34 6.17
CA SER A 152 8.71 19.89 5.95
C SER A 152 8.15 19.58 4.55
N THR A 153 7.17 20.35 4.08
CA THR A 153 6.64 20.24 2.72
C THR A 153 7.71 20.52 1.66
N GLU A 154 8.52 21.58 1.84
CA GLU A 154 9.66 21.87 0.95
C GLU A 154 10.69 20.75 0.92
N LEU A 155 11.03 20.20 2.09
CA LEU A 155 12.00 19.11 2.22
C LEU A 155 11.50 17.82 1.57
N LEU A 156 10.20 17.49 1.72
CA LEU A 156 9.58 16.36 1.05
C LEU A 156 9.63 16.52 -0.48
N ALA A 157 9.20 17.66 -1.00
CA ALA A 157 9.27 17.94 -2.44
C ALA A 157 10.71 17.84 -2.98
N ALA A 158 11.69 18.39 -2.25
CA ALA A 158 13.10 18.31 -2.63
C ALA A 158 13.64 16.86 -2.61
N ALA A 159 13.20 16.03 -1.66
CA ALA A 159 13.58 14.62 -1.60
C ALA A 159 12.99 13.84 -2.80
N LEU A 160 11.71 14.06 -3.13
CA LEU A 160 11.08 13.48 -4.32
C LEU A 160 11.83 13.89 -5.59
N ASP A 161 12.17 15.18 -5.74
CA ASP A 161 12.95 15.67 -6.89
C ASP A 161 14.33 15.02 -6.99
N ALA A 162 15.01 14.79 -5.87
CA ALA A 162 16.31 14.10 -5.84
C ALA A 162 16.21 12.65 -6.30
N MET A 163 15.14 11.95 -5.94
CA MET A 163 14.83 10.59 -6.41
C MET A 163 14.47 10.57 -7.91
N LEU A 164 13.62 11.49 -8.36
CA LEU A 164 13.23 11.61 -9.77
C LEU A 164 14.41 11.96 -10.67
N ALA A 165 15.39 12.70 -10.17
CA ALA A 165 16.61 13.05 -10.88
C ALA A 165 17.59 11.87 -10.96
N HIS A 166 17.57 10.95 -9.97
CA HIS A 166 18.43 9.77 -9.93
C HIS A 166 18.11 8.78 -11.06
N ASP A 167 16.83 8.54 -11.33
CA ASP A 167 16.40 7.68 -12.41
C ASP A 167 15.21 8.30 -13.18
N LYS A 168 15.35 8.39 -14.51
CA LYS A 168 14.32 8.97 -15.39
C LYS A 168 13.09 8.10 -15.58
N LYS A 169 13.17 6.82 -15.24
CA LYS A 169 12.06 5.86 -15.36
C LYS A 169 11.32 5.62 -14.04
N ALA A 170 11.95 5.93 -12.90
CA ALA A 170 11.34 5.73 -11.59
C ALA A 170 10.01 6.49 -11.46
N ARG A 171 9.00 5.80 -10.98
CA ARG A 171 7.69 6.34 -10.59
C ARG A 171 7.58 6.27 -9.08
N LEU A 172 7.37 7.41 -8.44
CA LEU A 172 7.24 7.50 -6.99
C LEU A 172 5.77 7.44 -6.60
N CYS A 173 5.42 6.53 -5.73
CA CYS A 173 4.06 6.30 -5.28
C CYS A 173 3.97 6.59 -3.78
N ILE A 174 3.26 7.65 -3.41
CA ILE A 174 3.12 8.04 -2.00
C ILE A 174 1.96 7.25 -1.40
N GLU A 175 2.23 6.63 -0.26
CA GLU A 175 1.25 5.95 0.58
C GLU A 175 0.97 6.81 1.81
N PRO A 176 -0.19 7.51 1.85
CA PRO A 176 -0.56 8.36 2.97
C PRO A 176 -0.96 7.54 4.20
N LYS A 177 -0.63 8.09 5.37
CA LYS A 177 -1.14 7.60 6.66
C LYS A 177 -1.32 8.79 7.60
N PRO A 178 -2.44 8.90 8.35
CA PRO A 178 -2.71 10.10 9.16
C PRO A 178 -1.85 10.19 10.43
N ASN A 179 -1.53 9.04 11.00
CA ASN A 179 -0.80 8.90 12.26
C ASN A 179 -0.06 7.56 12.30
N GLU A 180 0.66 7.28 13.41
CA GLU A 180 1.48 6.09 13.61
C GLU A 180 2.65 5.93 12.62
N PRO A 181 3.86 5.85 13.19
CA PRO A 181 4.21 5.99 14.61
C PRO A 181 4.20 7.44 15.10
N MET A 182 4.08 8.43 14.22
CA MET A 182 3.97 9.85 14.59
C MET A 182 2.52 10.19 14.98
N ASP A 183 2.32 11.17 15.87
CA ASP A 183 0.98 11.60 16.25
C ASP A 183 0.23 12.26 15.10
N HIS A 184 0.97 13.02 14.26
CA HIS A 184 0.44 13.73 13.09
C HIS A 184 1.42 13.62 11.93
N ALA A 185 1.02 12.93 10.87
CA ALA A 185 1.78 12.85 9.62
C ALA A 185 1.59 14.11 8.75
N TYR A 186 2.62 14.45 7.96
CA TYR A 186 2.53 15.56 7.00
C TYR A 186 1.74 15.20 5.74
N ILE A 187 1.64 13.93 5.40
CA ILE A 187 0.88 13.44 4.25
C ILE A 187 -0.20 12.45 4.75
N PRO A 188 -1.28 12.95 5.38
CA PRO A 188 -2.28 12.10 6.02
C PRO A 188 -3.33 11.51 5.06
N THR A 189 -3.52 12.07 3.87
CA THR A 189 -4.57 11.67 2.92
C THR A 189 -4.07 11.71 1.47
N ILE A 190 -4.84 11.11 0.57
CA ILE A 190 -4.58 11.15 -0.88
C ILE A 190 -4.52 12.59 -1.41
N GLY A 191 -5.37 13.47 -0.92
CA GLY A 191 -5.32 14.89 -1.30
C GLY A 191 -3.97 15.53 -1.01
N HIS A 192 -3.35 15.25 0.15
CA HIS A 192 -2.01 15.72 0.48
C HIS A 192 -0.93 15.10 -0.42
N ALA A 193 -1.04 13.78 -0.72
CA ALA A 193 -0.11 13.11 -1.62
C ALA A 193 -0.14 13.70 -3.04
N LEU A 194 -1.32 14.01 -3.56
CA LEU A 194 -1.48 14.66 -4.87
C LEU A 194 -0.99 16.11 -4.84
N ALA A 195 -1.23 16.84 -3.75
CA ALA A 195 -0.73 18.22 -3.60
C ALA A 195 0.80 18.27 -3.59
N ILE A 196 1.47 17.38 -2.82
CA ILE A 196 2.94 17.35 -2.80
C ILE A 196 3.50 16.91 -4.16
N ALA A 197 2.83 16.02 -4.89
CA ALA A 197 3.23 15.64 -6.24
C ALA A 197 3.31 16.84 -7.17
N HIS A 198 2.36 17.76 -7.07
CA HIS A 198 2.35 18.99 -7.88
C HIS A 198 3.49 19.96 -7.56
N LEU A 199 4.12 19.87 -6.40
CA LEU A 199 5.29 20.68 -6.04
C LEU A 199 6.59 20.14 -6.60
N THR A 200 6.61 18.90 -7.15
CA THR A 200 7.79 18.30 -7.75
C THR A 200 8.03 18.81 -9.17
N ARG A 201 9.27 18.66 -9.66
CA ARG A 201 9.66 19.04 -11.03
C ARG A 201 9.02 18.17 -12.11
N ASP A 202 8.60 16.95 -11.76
CA ASP A 202 7.93 16.03 -12.68
C ASP A 202 6.70 15.38 -12.02
N PRO A 203 5.60 16.15 -11.88
CA PRO A 203 4.38 15.63 -11.26
C PRO A 203 3.79 14.40 -11.93
N LYS A 204 4.13 14.16 -13.21
CA LYS A 204 3.63 13.00 -13.96
C LYS A 204 4.16 11.68 -13.41
N ARG A 205 5.36 11.70 -12.83
CA ARG A 205 6.02 10.52 -12.25
C ARG A 205 5.81 10.37 -10.73
N VAL A 206 4.91 11.16 -10.14
CA VAL A 206 4.50 11.00 -8.74
C VAL A 206 3.01 10.68 -8.72
N GLY A 207 2.65 9.58 -8.10
CA GLY A 207 1.28 9.11 -7.90
C GLY A 207 1.06 8.68 -6.45
N CYS A 208 0.00 7.92 -6.21
CA CYS A 208 -0.34 7.47 -4.87
C CYS A 208 -0.76 5.99 -4.85
N LEU A 209 -0.60 5.43 -3.68
CA LEU A 209 -1.13 4.16 -3.24
C LEU A 209 -2.18 4.44 -2.15
N ILE A 210 -3.29 3.73 -2.20
CA ILE A 210 -4.29 3.75 -1.14
C ILE A 210 -4.19 2.46 -0.34
N GLU A 211 -4.05 2.61 0.97
CA GLU A 211 -4.33 1.54 1.89
C GLU A 211 -5.68 1.80 2.58
N SER A 212 -6.55 0.77 2.60
CA SER A 212 -7.91 0.91 3.10
C SER A 212 -7.95 1.35 4.56
N ALA A 213 -7.13 0.73 5.42
CA ALA A 213 -7.05 1.06 6.85
C ALA A 213 -6.59 2.50 7.07
N HIS A 214 -5.62 2.98 6.30
CA HIS A 214 -5.10 4.35 6.42
C HIS A 214 -6.18 5.39 6.11
N SER A 215 -7.03 5.16 5.09
CA SER A 215 -8.17 6.02 4.80
C SER A 215 -9.18 6.04 5.95
N ILE A 216 -9.50 4.86 6.52
CA ILE A 216 -10.40 4.74 7.66
C ILE A 216 -9.83 5.44 8.90
N LEU A 217 -8.53 5.29 9.18
CA LEU A 217 -7.83 5.97 10.27
C LEU A 217 -7.82 7.50 10.10
N ALA A 218 -7.84 7.99 8.85
CA ALA A 218 -8.01 9.40 8.53
C ALA A 218 -9.46 9.90 8.69
N GLY A 219 -10.41 9.02 9.02
CA GLY A 219 -11.84 9.33 9.10
C GLY A 219 -12.52 9.49 7.73
N LEU A 220 -11.93 8.93 6.67
CA LEU A 220 -12.40 9.02 5.29
C LEU A 220 -13.00 7.69 4.81
N ASP A 221 -13.83 7.77 3.76
CA ASP A 221 -14.30 6.56 3.05
C ASP A 221 -13.24 6.15 2.02
N PRO A 222 -12.69 4.92 2.10
CA PRO A 222 -11.71 4.45 1.14
C PRO A 222 -12.20 4.43 -0.32
N ALA A 223 -13.49 4.25 -0.56
CA ALA A 223 -14.06 4.27 -1.91
C ALA A 223 -14.03 5.68 -2.52
N ASP A 224 -14.27 6.71 -1.73
CA ASP A 224 -14.17 8.11 -2.17
C ASP A 224 -12.70 8.49 -2.46
N GLU A 225 -11.76 8.02 -1.64
CA GLU A 225 -10.32 8.23 -1.88
C GLU A 225 -9.87 7.51 -3.18
N ILE A 226 -10.38 6.30 -3.47
CA ILE A 226 -10.16 5.59 -4.75
C ILE A 226 -10.70 6.40 -5.92
N ASP A 227 -11.95 6.84 -5.87
CA ASP A 227 -12.56 7.65 -6.92
C ASP A 227 -11.78 8.94 -7.16
N PHE A 228 -11.40 9.62 -6.07
CA PHE A 228 -10.61 10.84 -6.13
C PHE A 228 -9.26 10.62 -6.82
N ALA A 229 -8.46 9.64 -6.36
CA ALA A 229 -7.17 9.35 -6.96
C ALA A 229 -7.26 8.90 -8.43
N MET A 230 -8.30 8.10 -8.76
CA MET A 230 -8.56 7.64 -10.12
C MET A 230 -8.97 8.80 -11.05
N SER A 231 -9.70 9.80 -10.54
CA SER A 231 -10.08 10.99 -11.34
C SER A 231 -8.87 11.81 -11.81
N PHE A 232 -7.77 11.77 -11.07
CA PHE A 232 -6.47 12.36 -11.44
C PHE A 232 -5.59 11.40 -12.27
N GLY A 233 -5.99 10.14 -12.45
CA GLY A 233 -5.16 9.10 -13.09
C GLY A 233 -3.90 8.75 -12.28
N LYS A 234 -3.95 8.92 -10.95
CA LYS A 234 -2.79 8.84 -10.05
C LYS A 234 -2.80 7.66 -9.09
N LEU A 235 -3.84 6.86 -9.07
CA LEU A 235 -3.86 5.60 -8.30
C LEU A 235 -3.06 4.54 -9.07
N TRP A 236 -1.88 4.16 -8.55
CA TRP A 236 -0.97 3.23 -9.23
C TRP A 236 -0.81 1.90 -8.54
N SER A 237 -1.12 1.83 -7.26
CA SER A 237 -1.23 0.59 -6.48
C SER A 237 -2.31 0.75 -5.41
N ILE A 238 -2.76 -0.37 -4.84
CA ILE A 238 -3.73 -0.40 -3.77
C ILE A 238 -3.39 -1.53 -2.79
N HIS A 239 -3.41 -1.22 -1.50
CA HIS A 239 -3.28 -2.16 -0.41
C HIS A 239 -4.65 -2.35 0.26
N LEU A 240 -5.32 -3.43 -0.06
CA LEU A 240 -6.62 -3.75 0.53
C LEU A 240 -6.46 -4.48 1.85
N ASN A 241 -7.06 -3.93 2.87
CA ASN A 241 -7.23 -4.52 4.20
C ASN A 241 -8.53 -4.03 4.81
N ASP A 242 -8.70 -4.21 6.10
CA ASP A 242 -9.85 -3.70 6.85
C ASP A 242 -9.43 -3.20 8.23
N GLN A 243 -10.21 -2.31 8.78
CA GLN A 243 -9.93 -1.59 10.02
C GLN A 243 -11.18 -1.48 10.88
N ASN A 244 -11.09 -1.77 12.15
CA ASN A 244 -12.21 -1.68 13.07
C ASN A 244 -12.18 -0.37 13.88
N GLY A 245 -12.57 0.73 13.23
CA GLY A 245 -12.62 2.06 13.84
C GLY A 245 -11.25 2.71 14.03
N LEU A 246 -11.21 3.80 14.79
CA LEU A 246 -10.04 4.64 15.02
C LEU A 246 -9.16 4.04 16.14
N LYS A 247 -8.38 3.06 15.81
CA LYS A 247 -7.43 2.36 16.68
C LYS A 247 -6.04 2.38 16.05
N PHE A 248 -5.10 1.59 16.61
CA PHE A 248 -3.88 1.26 15.88
C PHE A 248 -4.21 0.52 14.59
N ASP A 249 -3.32 0.61 13.63
CA ASP A 249 -3.42 -0.08 12.36
C ASP A 249 -3.45 -1.60 12.56
N GLN A 250 -4.55 -2.22 12.12
CA GLN A 250 -4.82 -3.62 12.44
C GLN A 250 -4.50 -4.59 11.30
N ASP A 251 -4.38 -4.11 10.08
CA ASP A 251 -4.14 -4.94 8.89
C ASP A 251 -5.05 -6.18 8.82
N LYS A 252 -6.34 -5.96 9.09
CA LYS A 252 -7.32 -7.06 9.11
C LYS A 252 -7.56 -7.59 7.71
N PRO A 253 -7.92 -8.87 7.56
CA PRO A 253 -8.32 -9.42 6.27
C PRO A 253 -9.43 -8.58 5.62
N PHE A 254 -9.32 -8.36 4.32
CA PHE A 254 -10.23 -7.51 3.55
C PHE A 254 -11.69 -7.93 3.69
N GLY A 255 -12.56 -6.99 4.04
CA GLY A 255 -13.99 -7.18 4.26
C GLY A 255 -14.36 -7.85 5.58
N SER A 256 -13.41 -8.03 6.51
CA SER A 256 -13.65 -8.73 7.79
C SER A 256 -14.25 -7.85 8.88
N ALA A 257 -14.11 -6.53 8.80
CA ALA A 257 -14.70 -5.59 9.75
C ALA A 257 -15.93 -4.88 9.17
N ASN A 258 -15.88 -4.46 7.90
CA ASN A 258 -17.01 -3.77 7.26
C ASN A 258 -17.16 -4.19 5.80
N LEU A 259 -18.02 -5.21 5.58
CA LEU A 259 -18.25 -5.77 4.24
C LEU A 259 -18.83 -4.73 3.27
N ARG A 260 -19.65 -3.78 3.73
CA ARG A 260 -20.24 -2.75 2.88
C ARG A 260 -19.19 -1.74 2.41
N VAL A 261 -18.29 -1.33 3.27
CA VAL A 261 -17.15 -0.47 2.90
C VAL A 261 -16.24 -1.19 1.90
N ALA A 262 -15.93 -2.47 2.13
CA ALA A 262 -15.18 -3.28 1.19
C ALA A 262 -15.88 -3.40 -0.18
N PHE A 263 -17.20 -3.58 -0.20
CA PHE A 263 -18.00 -3.61 -1.43
C PHE A 263 -17.94 -2.28 -2.19
N ASN A 264 -18.04 -1.15 -1.50
CA ASN A 264 -17.95 0.18 -2.12
C ASN A 264 -16.58 0.43 -2.74
N GLN A 265 -15.49 0.01 -2.09
CA GLN A 265 -14.15 0.06 -2.66
C GLN A 265 -14.06 -0.74 -3.97
N VAL A 266 -14.56 -1.98 -3.97
CA VAL A 266 -14.55 -2.82 -5.18
C VAL A 266 -15.40 -2.20 -6.29
N ARG A 267 -16.56 -1.59 -5.96
CA ARG A 267 -17.37 -0.84 -6.93
C ARG A 267 -16.60 0.35 -7.51
N ALA A 268 -15.88 1.09 -6.69
CA ALA A 268 -15.06 2.21 -7.15
C ALA A 268 -13.96 1.73 -8.11
N LEU A 269 -13.26 0.64 -7.80
CA LEU A 269 -12.26 0.03 -8.67
C LEU A 269 -12.85 -0.43 -10.01
N GLU A 270 -13.99 -1.15 -9.98
CA GLU A 270 -14.69 -1.62 -11.20
C GLU A 270 -15.16 -0.44 -12.08
N ARG A 271 -15.76 0.58 -11.47
CA ARG A 271 -16.30 1.75 -12.16
C ARG A 271 -15.19 2.54 -12.86
N ASN A 272 -14.06 2.71 -12.22
CA ASN A 272 -12.92 3.45 -12.75
C ASN A 272 -11.97 2.59 -13.61
N GLY A 273 -12.21 1.27 -13.69
CA GLY A 273 -11.43 0.37 -14.51
C GLY A 273 -10.01 0.14 -14.02
N TYR A 274 -9.79 0.14 -12.70
CA TYR A 274 -8.52 -0.26 -12.10
C TYR A 274 -8.13 -1.68 -12.54
N GLY A 275 -6.84 -1.94 -12.71
CA GLY A 275 -6.31 -3.21 -13.23
C GLY A 275 -6.20 -3.29 -14.77
N ARG A 276 -6.81 -2.36 -15.53
CA ARG A 276 -6.76 -2.40 -17.00
C ARG A 276 -5.40 -2.02 -17.60
N LYS A 277 -4.58 -1.29 -16.85
CA LYS A 277 -3.22 -0.90 -17.26
C LYS A 277 -2.16 -1.84 -16.67
N GLY A 278 -2.60 -2.94 -16.05
CA GLY A 278 -1.72 -3.93 -15.47
C GLY A 278 -1.41 -3.69 -13.98
N GLU A 279 -2.17 -2.81 -13.33
CA GLU A 279 -2.08 -2.60 -11.88
C GLU A 279 -2.45 -3.89 -11.13
N TYR A 280 -1.90 -4.07 -9.94
CA TYR A 280 -2.21 -5.19 -9.07
C TYR A 280 -3.20 -4.78 -7.97
N VAL A 281 -3.96 -5.77 -7.50
CA VAL A 281 -4.68 -5.68 -6.23
C VAL A 281 -3.78 -6.32 -5.18
N ALA A 282 -3.14 -5.48 -4.38
CA ALA A 282 -2.31 -5.95 -3.30
C ALA A 282 -3.09 -5.97 -1.98
N PHE A 283 -2.64 -6.82 -1.08
CA PHE A 283 -3.16 -6.90 0.28
C PHE A 283 -2.06 -6.54 1.28
N ASP A 284 -2.39 -5.67 2.22
CA ASP A 284 -1.60 -5.48 3.42
C ASP A 284 -2.41 -5.98 4.62
N VAL A 285 -2.26 -7.27 4.89
CA VAL A 285 -3.05 -7.99 5.89
C VAL A 285 -2.19 -8.91 6.72
N HIS A 286 -2.52 -9.02 8.01
CA HIS A 286 -1.82 -9.92 8.92
C HIS A 286 -2.73 -11.04 9.44
N PRO A 287 -2.18 -12.25 9.70
CA PRO A 287 -2.91 -13.28 10.44
C PRO A 287 -3.09 -12.83 11.88
N PHE A 288 -4.27 -13.06 12.47
CA PHE A 288 -4.47 -12.74 13.88
C PHE A 288 -3.41 -13.39 14.78
N ARG A 289 -3.03 -12.75 15.87
CA ARG A 289 -2.09 -13.31 16.84
C ARG A 289 -2.50 -14.69 17.34
N THR A 290 -3.79 -14.93 17.50
CA THR A 290 -4.40 -16.18 17.93
C THR A 290 -4.48 -17.25 16.85
N THR A 291 -4.16 -16.94 15.59
CA THR A 291 -4.22 -17.91 14.49
C THR A 291 -3.16 -18.99 14.67
N ARG A 292 -3.57 -20.25 14.63
CA ARG A 292 -2.66 -21.39 14.66
C ARG A 292 -1.86 -21.51 13.36
N GLN A 293 -0.71 -22.16 13.43
CA GLN A 293 0.23 -22.30 12.30
C GLN A 293 -0.41 -22.98 11.07
N GLU A 294 -1.25 -23.98 11.27
CA GLU A 294 -1.95 -24.70 10.19
C GLU A 294 -2.96 -23.84 9.41
N HIS A 295 -3.36 -22.69 9.97
CA HIS A 295 -4.29 -21.74 9.35
C HIS A 295 -3.62 -20.45 8.85
N TYR A 296 -2.30 -20.43 8.89
CA TYR A 296 -1.46 -19.25 8.71
C TYR A 296 -1.74 -18.48 7.41
N LEU A 297 -2.07 -19.16 6.31
CA LEU A 297 -2.30 -18.54 5.00
C LEU A 297 -3.75 -18.07 4.76
N LYS A 298 -4.67 -18.36 5.70
CA LYS A 298 -6.10 -18.11 5.48
C LYS A 298 -6.45 -16.63 5.35
N HIS A 299 -5.72 -15.73 5.99
CA HIS A 299 -5.96 -14.29 5.89
C HIS A 299 -5.79 -13.77 4.45
N LEU A 300 -4.75 -14.20 3.73
CA LEU A 300 -4.52 -13.87 2.32
C LEU A 300 -5.55 -14.55 1.40
N ASP A 301 -5.74 -15.86 1.56
CA ASP A 301 -6.70 -16.65 0.77
C ASP A 301 -8.12 -16.08 0.89
N ASN A 302 -8.54 -15.75 2.11
CA ASN A 302 -9.87 -15.20 2.38
C ASN A 302 -10.01 -13.78 1.83
N SER A 303 -9.00 -12.92 1.98
CA SER A 303 -9.01 -11.56 1.43
C SER A 303 -9.18 -11.59 -0.10
N ARG A 304 -8.41 -12.43 -0.80
CA ARG A 304 -8.53 -12.64 -2.24
C ARG A 304 -9.90 -13.18 -2.64
N LYS A 305 -10.42 -14.18 -1.94
CA LYS A 305 -11.75 -14.75 -2.20
C LYS A 305 -12.87 -13.73 -1.96
N THR A 306 -12.79 -12.97 -0.89
CA THR A 306 -13.73 -11.90 -0.58
C THR A 306 -13.72 -10.84 -1.67
N PHE A 307 -12.54 -10.38 -2.09
CA PHE A 307 -12.42 -9.43 -3.19
C PHE A 307 -13.10 -9.95 -4.47
N LEU A 308 -12.81 -11.17 -4.90
CA LEU A 308 -13.40 -11.75 -6.12
C LEU A 308 -14.93 -11.88 -6.02
N ARG A 309 -15.46 -12.28 -4.87
CA ARG A 309 -16.92 -12.32 -4.63
C ARG A 309 -17.54 -10.92 -4.69
N LEU A 310 -16.86 -9.92 -4.13
CA LEU A 310 -17.33 -8.54 -4.20
C LEU A 310 -17.24 -7.97 -5.62
N VAL A 311 -16.28 -8.41 -6.44
CA VAL A 311 -16.24 -8.10 -7.88
C VAL A 311 -17.48 -8.66 -8.60
N GLU A 312 -17.87 -9.90 -8.32
CA GLU A 312 -19.10 -10.48 -8.87
C GLU A 312 -20.33 -9.68 -8.45
N LYS A 313 -20.41 -9.30 -7.18
CA LYS A 313 -21.48 -8.45 -6.65
C LYS A 313 -21.49 -7.06 -7.30
N ALA A 314 -20.32 -6.42 -7.45
CA ALA A 314 -20.24 -5.11 -8.11
C ALA A 314 -20.68 -5.16 -9.56
N ARG A 315 -20.37 -6.24 -10.28
CA ARG A 315 -20.74 -6.46 -11.68
C ARG A 315 -22.23 -6.78 -11.88
N SER A 316 -22.86 -7.39 -10.89
CA SER A 316 -24.30 -7.73 -10.90
C SER A 316 -25.18 -6.69 -10.19
N TYR A 317 -24.59 -5.58 -9.72
CA TYR A 317 -25.33 -4.54 -9.01
C TYR A 317 -26.44 -3.96 -9.89
N PRO A 318 -27.66 -3.81 -9.36
CA PRO A 318 -28.82 -3.35 -10.12
C PRO A 318 -28.79 -1.84 -10.36
N THR A 319 -27.81 -1.37 -11.15
CA THR A 319 -27.50 0.05 -11.37
C THR A 319 -28.70 0.85 -11.83
N LYS A 320 -29.52 0.32 -12.76
CA LYS A 320 -30.71 1.04 -13.25
C LYS A 320 -31.72 1.33 -12.15
N GLN A 321 -31.96 0.37 -11.26
CA GLN A 321 -32.86 0.54 -10.13
C GLN A 321 -32.25 1.54 -9.12
N ALA A 322 -30.98 1.42 -8.83
CA ALA A 322 -30.28 2.36 -7.96
C ALA A 322 -30.33 3.79 -8.51
N ASP A 323 -30.08 3.99 -9.82
CA ASP A 323 -30.14 5.30 -10.47
C ASP A 323 -31.55 5.91 -10.40
N ALA A 324 -32.60 5.11 -10.53
CA ALA A 324 -33.99 5.57 -10.38
C ALA A 324 -34.26 6.02 -8.94
N LEU A 325 -33.82 5.26 -7.93
CA LEU A 325 -33.95 5.64 -6.52
C LEU A 325 -33.18 6.91 -6.18
N ILE A 326 -31.99 7.06 -6.75
CA ILE A 326 -31.18 8.28 -6.58
C ILE A 326 -31.88 9.50 -7.20
N ALA A 327 -32.44 9.36 -8.41
CA ALA A 327 -33.13 10.44 -9.08
C ALA A 327 -34.41 10.89 -8.32
N ASP A 328 -35.06 9.96 -7.62
CA ASP A 328 -36.24 10.22 -6.77
C ASP A 328 -35.84 10.64 -5.32
N LEU A 329 -34.57 10.73 -5.01
CA LEU A 329 -34.04 10.99 -3.65
C LEU A 329 -34.54 9.96 -2.60
N ASN A 330 -34.94 8.78 -3.04
CA ASN A 330 -35.38 7.68 -2.19
C ASN A 330 -34.21 6.88 -1.64
N TYR A 331 -33.48 7.49 -0.70
CA TYR A 331 -32.25 6.90 -0.14
C TYR A 331 -32.53 5.75 0.84
N GLN A 332 -33.73 5.66 1.42
CA GLN A 332 -34.10 4.55 2.29
C GLN A 332 -34.22 3.24 1.49
N ASP A 333 -34.90 3.25 0.35
CA ASP A 333 -34.97 2.08 -0.51
C ASP A 333 -33.66 1.79 -1.22
N LEU A 334 -32.85 2.83 -1.52
CA LEU A 334 -31.50 2.63 -2.03
C LEU A 334 -30.61 1.92 -1.00
N ASP A 335 -30.70 2.29 0.27
CA ASP A 335 -29.98 1.62 1.36
C ASP A 335 -30.37 0.16 1.49
N GLN A 336 -31.69 -0.11 1.46
CA GLN A 336 -32.24 -1.47 1.51
C GLN A 336 -31.82 -2.30 0.28
N LEU A 337 -31.81 -1.71 -0.92
CA LEU A 337 -31.35 -2.35 -2.15
C LEU A 337 -29.89 -2.83 -2.03
N VAL A 338 -29.00 -2.00 -1.46
CA VAL A 338 -27.61 -2.38 -1.25
C VAL A 338 -27.50 -3.54 -0.26
N ILE A 339 -28.24 -3.49 0.85
CA ILE A 339 -28.25 -4.55 1.86
C ILE A 339 -28.72 -5.88 1.25
N GLU A 340 -29.87 -5.87 0.57
CA GLU A 340 -30.43 -7.07 -0.06
C GLU A 340 -29.51 -7.66 -1.12
N HIS A 341 -28.92 -6.80 -1.95
CA HIS A 341 -27.95 -7.22 -2.95
C HIS A 341 -26.71 -7.91 -2.31
N LEU A 342 -26.18 -7.37 -1.22
CA LEU A 342 -25.09 -8.00 -0.49
C LEU A 342 -25.49 -9.33 0.15
N LEU A 343 -26.71 -9.44 0.67
CA LEU A 343 -27.27 -10.67 1.24
C LEU A 343 -27.64 -11.72 0.18
N GLY A 344 -27.62 -11.37 -1.11
CA GLY A 344 -27.96 -12.31 -2.21
C GLY A 344 -29.43 -12.49 -2.47
N LYS A 345 -30.21 -11.49 -2.13
CA LYS A 345 -31.67 -11.44 -2.39
C LYS A 345 -32.00 -10.66 -3.66
#